data_83657e0dfdde72dbc0b3d44fb4f602ca
#
_entry.id   83657e0dfdde72dbc0b3d44fb4f602ca
#
_cell.length_a   1.000
_cell.length_b   1.000
_cell.length_c   1.000
_cell.angle_alpha   90.00
_cell.angle_beta   90.00
_cell.angle_gamma   90.00
#
_symmetry.space_group_name_H-M   'P 1'
#
loop_
_entity.id
_entity.type
_entity.pdbx_description
1 polymer ?
#
loop_
_entity_poly.entity_id
_entity_poly.type
_entity_poly.pdbx_seq_one_letter_code
_entity_poly.pdbx_strand_id
1 'polypeptide(L)'
;VAVCCNPNAGRITPYFLEKSWMKEGSNTLVATILSPSIVEATIDNNPIRIEEITEYPFKNKFIFKIQNSKNSNFKLKIRKPIWATQVETKEKFTEENGFLVLDRKFAKEDQIVIEFKASIIIKEDANHEKYFTYGAQVFAKSIDATEQKGKIYKGDFYDVTYAPKTNTKYQFIENNKAKFENDKISVTLKNSTTNESENIVLIPFGQTILRQVS
;
A
#
# COMPACT_ATOMS: atom_id res chain seq x y z
N VAL A 1 -16.19 -27.90 11.40
CA VAL A 1 -15.85 -26.47 11.24
C VAL A 1 -14.36 -26.40 10.92
N ALA A 2 -14.00 -25.87 9.75
CA ALA A 2 -12.60 -25.70 9.36
C ALA A 2 -11.97 -24.62 10.26
N VAL A 3 -11.16 -25.02 11.24
CA VAL A 3 -10.51 -24.12 12.21
C VAL A 3 -9.17 -23.61 11.69
N CYS A 4 -8.74 -24.01 10.49
CA CYS A 4 -7.41 -23.70 9.97
C CYS A 4 -7.26 -22.23 9.54
N CYS A 5 -8.31 -21.58 9.04
CA CYS A 5 -8.20 -20.22 8.49
C CYS A 5 -8.03 -19.15 9.56
N ASN A 6 -8.83 -19.19 10.64
CA ASN A 6 -8.77 -18.17 11.69
C ASN A 6 -7.44 -18.15 12.46
N PRO A 7 -6.89 -19.32 12.94
CA PRO A 7 -5.57 -19.32 13.57
C PRO A 7 -4.45 -18.90 12.61
N ASN A 8 -4.55 -19.27 11.32
CA ASN A 8 -3.52 -18.91 10.34
C ASN A 8 -3.57 -17.43 9.98
N ALA A 9 -4.75 -16.80 9.92
CA ALA A 9 -4.88 -15.35 9.74
C ALA A 9 -4.15 -14.57 10.85
N GLY A 10 -4.25 -15.03 12.11
CA GLY A 10 -3.54 -14.43 13.23
C GLY A 10 -2.01 -14.53 13.15
N ARG A 11 -1.47 -15.47 12.38
CA ARG A 11 -0.02 -15.64 12.19
C ARG A 11 0.58 -14.65 11.19
N ILE A 12 -0.21 -14.03 10.34
CA ILE A 12 0.28 -13.10 9.30
C ILE A 12 1.00 -11.92 9.94
N THR A 13 0.44 -11.32 10.98
CA THR A 13 1.01 -10.14 11.63
C THR A 13 2.41 -10.35 12.20
N PRO A 14 2.69 -11.42 12.99
CA PRO A 14 4.04 -11.69 13.47
C PRO A 14 5.06 -11.88 12.32
N TYR A 15 4.71 -12.62 11.29
CA TYR A 15 5.60 -12.81 10.13
C TYR A 15 5.85 -11.52 9.35
N PHE A 16 4.83 -10.67 9.22
CA PHE A 16 4.96 -9.36 8.59
C PHE A 16 5.95 -8.49 9.38
N LEU A 17 5.80 -8.41 10.69
CA LEU A 17 6.68 -7.63 11.56
C LEU A 17 8.12 -8.16 11.53
N GLU A 18 8.30 -9.48 11.65
CA GLU A 18 9.61 -10.13 11.60
C GLU A 18 10.36 -9.83 10.29
N LYS A 19 9.63 -9.70 9.18
CA LYS A 19 10.20 -9.46 7.85
C LYS A 19 10.24 -8.00 7.44
N SER A 20 9.73 -7.07 8.26
CA SER A 20 9.73 -5.64 7.93
C SER A 20 11.14 -5.05 7.85
N TRP A 21 12.03 -5.55 8.70
CA TRP A 21 13.42 -5.15 8.73
C TRP A 21 14.35 -6.36 8.72
N MET A 22 15.45 -6.25 8.02
CA MET A 22 16.48 -7.28 7.96
C MET A 22 17.86 -6.67 8.14
N LYS A 23 18.82 -7.51 8.50
CA LYS A 23 20.24 -7.16 8.57
C LYS A 23 20.99 -7.93 7.49
N GLU A 24 21.80 -7.23 6.70
CA GLU A 24 22.68 -7.83 5.70
C GLU A 24 24.13 -7.59 6.10
N GLY A 25 24.87 -8.68 6.40
CA GLY A 25 26.21 -8.58 6.94
C GLY A 25 26.30 -7.85 8.28
N SER A 26 27.40 -7.16 8.54
CA SER A 26 27.67 -6.49 9.82
C SER A 26 27.14 -5.05 9.88
N ASN A 27 27.05 -4.36 8.74
CA ASN A 27 26.86 -2.90 8.68
C ASN A 27 25.69 -2.43 7.81
N THR A 28 24.75 -3.30 7.44
CA THR A 28 23.63 -2.93 6.59
C THR A 28 22.29 -3.25 7.26
N LEU A 29 21.39 -2.27 7.32
CA LEU A 29 19.99 -2.45 7.66
C LEU A 29 19.14 -2.34 6.40
N VAL A 30 18.10 -3.16 6.32
CA VAL A 30 17.24 -3.25 5.13
C VAL A 30 15.78 -3.13 5.55
N ALA A 31 15.12 -2.05 5.13
CA ALA A 31 13.67 -1.90 5.20
C ALA A 31 13.06 -2.68 4.03
N THR A 32 12.59 -3.91 4.31
CA THR A 32 12.10 -4.85 3.29
C THR A 32 10.62 -4.71 3.04
N ILE A 33 9.84 -4.35 4.05
CA ILE A 33 8.40 -4.08 3.95
C ILE A 33 8.17 -2.67 4.46
N LEU A 34 7.68 -1.80 3.58
CA LEU A 34 7.39 -0.41 3.93
C LEU A 34 6.10 -0.32 4.72
N SER A 35 6.20 0.03 6.00
CA SER A 35 5.06 0.17 6.92
C SER A 35 5.48 0.92 8.18
N PRO A 36 4.54 1.55 8.91
CA PRO A 36 4.87 2.14 10.20
C PRO A 36 5.53 1.10 11.11
N SER A 37 6.78 1.34 11.48
CA SER A 37 7.58 0.35 12.23
C SER A 37 8.75 0.98 12.96
N ILE A 38 9.29 0.24 13.93
CA ILE A 38 10.50 0.62 14.65
C ILE A 38 11.44 -0.59 14.61
N VAL A 39 12.70 -0.34 14.26
CA VAL A 39 13.77 -1.32 14.39
C VAL A 39 14.82 -0.82 15.38
N GLU A 40 15.26 -1.70 16.24
CA GLU A 40 16.42 -1.52 17.11
C GLU A 40 17.46 -2.57 16.74
N ALA A 41 18.67 -2.12 16.43
CA ALA A 41 19.75 -2.99 15.98
C ALA A 41 21.09 -2.48 16.50
N THR A 42 22.08 -3.36 16.48
CA THR A 42 23.46 -2.99 16.77
C THR A 42 24.30 -3.14 15.51
N ILE A 43 24.98 -2.06 15.11
CA ILE A 43 25.93 -1.99 14.02
C ILE A 43 27.28 -1.53 14.56
N ASP A 44 28.33 -2.33 14.38
CA ASP A 44 29.68 -2.05 14.87
C ASP A 44 29.70 -1.62 16.36
N ASN A 45 29.00 -2.39 17.20
CA ASN A 45 28.80 -2.14 18.63
C ASN A 45 28.12 -0.80 18.95
N ASN A 46 27.46 -0.18 17.97
CA ASN A 46 26.68 1.03 18.14
C ASN A 46 25.18 0.72 18.09
N PRO A 47 24.41 0.94 19.17
CA PRO A 47 22.98 0.84 19.12
C PRO A 47 22.37 1.87 18.18
N ILE A 48 21.49 1.41 17.30
CA ILE A 48 20.78 2.22 16.31
C ILE A 48 19.30 1.93 16.45
N ARG A 49 18.49 2.98 16.47
CA ARG A 49 17.04 2.91 16.41
C ARG A 49 16.56 3.69 15.20
N ILE A 50 15.74 3.05 14.37
CA ILE A 50 15.10 3.69 13.23
C ILE A 50 13.59 3.54 13.37
N GLU A 51 12.89 4.68 13.29
CA GLU A 51 11.43 4.74 13.24
C GLU A 51 11.00 5.10 11.82
N GLU A 52 10.25 4.21 11.18
CA GLU A 52 9.61 4.44 9.90
C GLU A 52 8.19 4.97 10.11
N ILE A 53 7.95 6.20 9.66
CA ILE A 53 6.67 6.89 9.77
C ILE A 53 6.09 7.03 8.37
N THR A 54 4.89 6.50 8.17
CA THR A 54 4.19 6.55 6.89
C THR A 54 2.69 6.30 7.07
N GLU A 55 1.89 6.76 6.13
CA GLU A 55 0.47 6.41 5.95
C GLU A 55 0.29 5.43 4.77
N TYR A 56 1.34 4.72 4.40
CA TYR A 56 1.29 3.72 3.32
C TYR A 56 0.27 2.60 3.65
N PRO A 57 -0.56 2.15 2.72
CA PRO A 57 -0.51 2.40 1.28
C PRO A 57 -1.30 3.62 0.78
N PHE A 58 -1.88 4.44 1.65
CA PHE A 58 -2.69 5.60 1.25
C PHE A 58 -1.83 6.78 0.80
N LYS A 59 -0.67 6.96 1.40
CA LYS A 59 0.34 7.96 1.00
C LYS A 59 1.65 7.25 0.63
N ASN A 60 2.36 7.83 -0.32
CA ASN A 60 3.61 7.27 -0.83
C ASN A 60 4.84 7.97 -0.23
N LYS A 61 4.67 8.64 0.91
CA LYS A 61 5.71 9.36 1.64
C LYS A 61 6.15 8.58 2.86
N PHE A 62 7.47 8.48 3.05
CA PHE A 62 8.12 7.74 4.11
C PHE A 62 9.12 8.63 4.81
N ILE A 63 9.12 8.63 6.13
CA ILE A 63 10.05 9.36 6.97
C ILE A 63 10.76 8.34 7.85
N PHE A 64 12.08 8.27 7.75
CA PHE A 64 12.92 7.44 8.61
C PHE A 64 13.64 8.34 9.59
N LYS A 65 13.27 8.27 10.86
CA LYS A 65 13.98 8.95 11.97
C LYS A 65 15.02 8.00 12.53
N ILE A 66 16.26 8.41 12.50
CA ILE A 66 17.41 7.60 12.91
C ILE A 66 17.98 8.17 14.19
N GLN A 67 18.14 7.32 15.19
CA GLN A 67 18.79 7.65 16.46
C GLN A 67 19.96 6.70 16.67
N ASN A 68 21.14 7.27 16.83
CA ASN A 68 22.40 6.56 17.07
C ASN A 68 23.00 6.99 18.40
N SER A 69 23.72 6.11 19.10
CA SER A 69 24.47 6.51 20.30
C SER A 69 25.65 7.42 19.94
N LYS A 70 26.19 7.29 18.74
CA LYS A 70 27.28 8.13 18.17
C LYS A 70 27.12 8.19 16.66
N ASN A 71 27.76 9.15 16.00
CA ASN A 71 27.82 9.16 14.54
C ASN A 71 28.42 7.88 14.02
N SER A 72 27.79 7.22 13.07
CA SER A 72 28.22 5.93 12.54
C SER A 72 28.03 5.82 11.04
N ASN A 73 28.94 5.06 10.41
CA ASN A 73 28.82 4.70 9.00
C ASN A 73 28.09 3.37 8.88
N PHE A 74 27.01 3.35 8.14
CA PHE A 74 26.34 2.11 7.76
C PHE A 74 25.56 2.30 6.47
N LYS A 75 25.09 1.17 5.91
CA LYS A 75 24.22 1.18 4.76
C LYS A 75 22.77 1.03 5.21
N LEU A 76 21.90 1.88 4.68
CA LEU A 76 20.46 1.72 4.80
C LEU A 76 19.90 1.41 3.41
N LYS A 77 19.36 0.21 3.26
CA LYS A 77 18.65 -0.20 2.06
C LYS A 77 17.16 -0.05 2.29
N ILE A 78 16.47 0.63 1.39
CA ILE A 78 15.03 0.87 1.45
C ILE A 78 14.41 0.29 0.20
N ARG A 79 13.44 -0.61 0.33
CA ARG A 79 12.79 -1.21 -0.82
C ARG A 79 12.14 -0.13 -1.68
N LYS A 80 12.46 -0.13 -2.98
CA LYS A 80 11.76 0.68 -3.98
C LYS A 80 10.56 -0.13 -4.49
N PRO A 81 9.33 0.34 -4.31
CA PRO A 81 8.16 -0.34 -4.85
C PRO A 81 8.22 -0.42 -6.38
N ILE A 82 7.79 -1.54 -6.95
CA ILE A 82 7.83 -1.78 -8.40
C ILE A 82 6.96 -0.79 -9.19
N TRP A 83 5.94 -0.23 -8.57
CA TRP A 83 5.06 0.78 -9.14
C TRP A 83 5.62 2.20 -9.11
N ALA A 84 6.74 2.44 -8.39
CA ALA A 84 7.33 3.76 -8.26
C ALA A 84 7.98 4.19 -9.59
N THR A 85 7.46 5.26 -10.16
CA THR A 85 7.96 5.84 -11.42
C THR A 85 9.15 6.77 -11.21
N GLN A 86 9.19 7.41 -10.03
CA GLN A 86 10.24 8.36 -9.64
C GLN A 86 10.40 8.36 -8.12
N VAL A 87 11.61 8.69 -7.66
CA VAL A 87 11.97 8.86 -6.25
C VAL A 87 12.27 10.33 -5.99
N GLU A 88 11.55 10.94 -5.07
CA GLU A 88 11.83 12.29 -4.58
C GLU A 88 12.45 12.23 -3.19
N THR A 89 13.67 12.69 -3.07
CA THR A 89 14.41 12.78 -1.81
C THR A 89 15.56 13.79 -1.94
N LYS A 90 16.03 14.31 -0.82
CA LYS A 90 17.26 15.12 -0.76
C LYS A 90 18.51 14.26 -0.59
N GLU A 91 18.35 12.95 -0.33
CA GLU A 91 19.45 12.05 -0.09
C GLU A 91 20.14 11.63 -1.40
N LYS A 92 21.44 11.40 -1.30
CA LYS A 92 22.19 10.70 -2.36
C LYS A 92 22.02 9.20 -2.16
N PHE A 93 21.62 8.49 -3.19
CA PHE A 93 21.44 7.04 -3.18
C PHE A 93 21.90 6.40 -4.48
N THR A 94 22.15 5.09 -4.44
CA THR A 94 22.24 4.21 -5.62
C THR A 94 21.03 3.28 -5.64
N GLU A 95 20.68 2.74 -6.80
CA GLU A 95 19.64 1.72 -6.91
C GLU A 95 20.30 0.35 -7.16
N GLU A 96 20.04 -0.61 -6.27
CA GLU A 96 20.59 -1.96 -6.36
C GLU A 96 19.48 -2.99 -6.09
N ASN A 97 19.20 -3.86 -7.06
CA ASN A 97 18.27 -4.99 -6.90
C ASN A 97 16.89 -4.60 -6.35
N GLY A 98 16.35 -3.44 -6.73
CA GLY A 98 15.06 -2.95 -6.28
C GLY A 98 15.08 -2.29 -4.90
N PHE A 99 16.25 -1.86 -4.45
CA PHE A 99 16.44 -1.07 -3.23
C PHE A 99 17.13 0.25 -3.54
N LEU A 100 16.75 1.29 -2.80
CA LEU A 100 17.52 2.51 -2.66
C LEU A 100 18.59 2.24 -1.61
N VAL A 101 19.85 2.48 -1.93
CA VAL A 101 20.98 2.25 -1.03
C VAL A 101 21.59 3.59 -0.63
N LEU A 102 21.49 3.91 0.64
CA LEU A 102 22.14 5.05 1.26
C LEU A 102 23.37 4.55 2.04
N ASP A 103 24.55 4.80 1.53
CA ASP A 103 25.84 4.44 2.15
C ASP A 103 26.52 5.72 2.61
N ARG A 104 26.36 6.09 3.86
CA ARG A 104 26.90 7.32 4.40
C ARG A 104 27.10 7.30 5.92
N LYS A 105 27.73 8.33 6.42
CA LYS A 105 27.76 8.61 7.84
C LYS A 105 26.43 9.23 8.28
N PHE A 106 25.78 8.58 9.23
CA PHE A 106 24.57 9.08 9.88
C PHE A 106 24.93 9.82 11.18
N ALA A 107 24.31 10.95 11.42
CA ALA A 107 24.47 11.71 12.65
C ALA A 107 23.81 10.98 13.84
N LYS A 108 24.07 11.47 15.05
CA LYS A 108 23.41 10.94 16.26
C LYS A 108 21.88 10.99 16.17
N GLU A 109 21.37 12.08 15.61
CA GLU A 109 19.97 12.23 15.21
C GLU A 109 19.95 12.61 13.73
N ASP A 110 19.21 11.88 12.93
CA ASP A 110 19.15 12.06 11.48
C ASP A 110 17.74 11.75 10.97
N GLN A 111 17.37 12.29 9.82
CA GLN A 111 16.08 12.07 9.23
C GLN A 111 16.19 11.96 7.71
N ILE A 112 15.62 10.93 7.16
CA ILE A 112 15.48 10.71 5.72
C ILE A 112 14.01 10.87 5.35
N VAL A 113 13.74 11.60 4.28
CA VAL A 113 12.39 11.72 3.70
C VAL A 113 12.45 11.22 2.27
N ILE A 114 11.60 10.26 1.95
CA ILE A 114 11.45 9.69 0.60
C ILE A 114 9.98 9.77 0.20
N GLU A 115 9.71 10.20 -1.01
CA GLU A 115 8.41 10.14 -1.63
C GLU A 115 8.51 9.40 -2.97
N PHE A 116 7.71 8.35 -3.12
CA PHE A 116 7.61 7.61 -4.38
C PHE A 116 6.47 8.17 -5.22
N LYS A 117 6.76 8.59 -6.43
CA LYS A 117 5.73 8.99 -7.39
C LYS A 117 5.12 7.76 -8.05
N ALA A 118 3.83 7.81 -8.29
CA ALA A 118 3.06 6.78 -8.96
C ALA A 118 2.32 7.36 -10.15
N SER A 119 1.93 6.48 -11.06
CA SER A 119 1.00 6.79 -12.15
C SER A 119 -0.20 5.85 -12.08
N ILE A 120 -1.30 6.25 -12.73
CA ILE A 120 -2.43 5.35 -12.93
C ILE A 120 -1.98 4.27 -13.92
N ILE A 121 -2.16 3.01 -13.55
CA ILE A 121 -1.88 1.86 -14.41
C ILE A 121 -3.19 1.09 -14.58
N ILE A 122 -3.54 0.80 -15.83
CA ILE A 122 -4.64 -0.08 -16.17
C ILE A 122 -4.05 -1.48 -16.29
N LYS A 123 -4.57 -2.40 -15.51
CA LYS A 123 -4.18 -3.81 -15.51
C LYS A 123 -5.33 -4.67 -15.99
N GLU A 124 -5.01 -5.87 -16.40
CA GLU A 124 -5.98 -6.88 -16.83
C GLU A 124 -5.77 -8.16 -15.99
N ASP A 125 -6.85 -8.77 -15.57
CA ASP A 125 -6.83 -10.01 -14.82
C ASP A 125 -6.90 -11.25 -15.75
N ALA A 126 -6.97 -12.45 -15.17
CA ALA A 126 -7.04 -13.70 -15.92
C ALA A 126 -8.36 -13.87 -16.70
N ASN A 127 -9.39 -13.09 -16.40
CA ASN A 127 -10.68 -13.10 -17.10
C ASN A 127 -10.79 -11.99 -18.15
N HIS A 128 -9.68 -11.31 -18.45
CA HIS A 128 -9.61 -10.14 -19.31
C HIS A 128 -10.41 -8.93 -18.80
N GLU A 129 -10.69 -8.87 -17.50
CA GLU A 129 -11.30 -7.71 -16.86
C GLU A 129 -10.24 -6.66 -16.53
N LYS A 130 -10.48 -5.41 -16.93
CA LYS A 130 -9.54 -4.31 -16.73
C LYS A 130 -9.83 -3.61 -15.41
N TYR A 131 -8.77 -3.25 -14.69
CA TYR A 131 -8.87 -2.53 -13.43
C TYR A 131 -7.79 -1.47 -13.28
N PHE A 132 -8.05 -0.47 -12.45
CA PHE A 132 -7.18 0.67 -12.23
C PHE A 132 -6.38 0.51 -10.94
N THR A 133 -5.09 0.81 -11.04
CA THR A 133 -4.21 0.90 -9.87
C THR A 133 -3.51 2.25 -9.83
N TYR A 134 -3.20 2.72 -8.62
CA TYR A 134 -2.31 3.86 -8.38
C TYR A 134 -1.46 3.54 -7.16
N GLY A 135 -0.14 3.54 -7.34
CA GLY A 135 0.76 3.03 -6.32
C GLY A 135 0.45 1.58 -5.96
N ALA A 136 0.32 1.29 -4.67
CA ALA A 136 0.01 -0.04 -4.17
C ALA A 136 -1.50 -0.36 -4.12
N GLN A 137 -2.36 0.58 -4.51
CA GLN A 137 -3.80 0.43 -4.34
C GLN A 137 -4.50 0.07 -5.65
N VAL A 138 -5.52 -0.78 -5.52
CA VAL A 138 -6.55 -1.05 -6.55
C VAL A 138 -7.71 -0.10 -6.28
N PHE A 139 -8.30 0.43 -7.34
CA PHE A 139 -9.45 1.33 -7.27
C PHE A 139 -10.70 0.67 -7.85
N ALA A 140 -11.82 0.93 -7.21
CA ALA A 140 -13.10 0.36 -7.58
C ALA A 140 -14.24 1.38 -7.50
N LYS A 141 -15.28 1.20 -8.30
CA LYS A 141 -16.54 1.91 -8.13
C LYS A 141 -17.29 1.32 -6.95
N SER A 142 -17.57 2.12 -5.94
CA SER A 142 -18.44 1.69 -4.84
C SER A 142 -19.88 1.54 -5.34
N ILE A 143 -20.54 0.49 -4.89
CA ILE A 143 -21.96 0.23 -5.14
C ILE A 143 -22.69 0.42 -3.82
N ASP A 144 -23.69 1.31 -3.81
CA ASP A 144 -24.54 1.50 -2.66
C ASP A 144 -25.29 0.22 -2.33
N ALA A 145 -25.35 -0.10 -1.04
CA ALA A 145 -25.95 -1.31 -0.55
C ALA A 145 -26.99 -1.05 0.54
N THR A 146 -27.96 -1.93 0.64
CA THR A 146 -28.84 -2.05 1.79
C THR A 146 -28.29 -3.14 2.70
N GLU A 147 -28.04 -2.78 3.95
CA GLU A 147 -27.61 -3.73 4.98
C GLU A 147 -28.82 -4.46 5.56
N GLN A 148 -28.72 -5.77 5.68
CA GLN A 148 -29.69 -6.63 6.33
C GLN A 148 -29.00 -7.44 7.41
N LYS A 149 -29.46 -7.30 8.66
CA LYS A 149 -28.98 -8.11 9.79
C LYS A 149 -29.65 -9.47 9.74
N GLY A 150 -28.84 -10.50 9.78
CA GLY A 150 -29.26 -11.89 9.80
C GLY A 150 -29.28 -12.49 11.21
N LYS A 151 -28.78 -13.72 11.34
CA LYS A 151 -28.73 -14.43 12.61
C LYS A 151 -27.86 -13.70 13.64
N ILE A 152 -28.40 -13.57 14.85
CA ILE A 152 -27.69 -12.99 16.00
C ILE A 152 -27.00 -14.12 16.78
N TYR A 153 -25.75 -13.90 17.13
CA TYR A 153 -24.91 -14.78 17.93
C TYR A 153 -24.67 -14.20 19.31
N LYS A 154 -24.02 -14.95 20.19
CA LYS A 154 -23.64 -14.48 21.53
C LYS A 154 -22.69 -13.28 21.43
N GLY A 155 -22.93 -12.25 22.27
CA GLY A 155 -22.07 -11.05 22.34
C GLY A 155 -22.34 -10.03 21.23
N ASP A 156 -23.59 -9.91 20.80
CA ASP A 156 -24.08 -8.94 19.79
C ASP A 156 -23.43 -9.09 18.41
N PHE A 157 -22.79 -10.22 18.13
CA PHE A 157 -22.35 -10.58 16.79
C PHE A 157 -23.54 -11.07 15.96
N TYR A 158 -23.61 -10.64 14.72
CA TYR A 158 -24.67 -11.05 13.80
C TYR A 158 -24.15 -11.19 12.37
N ASP A 159 -24.81 -12.01 11.61
CA ASP A 159 -24.57 -12.07 10.17
C ASP A 159 -25.07 -10.81 9.50
N VAL A 160 -24.34 -10.34 8.50
CA VAL A 160 -24.73 -9.19 7.69
C VAL A 160 -24.76 -9.59 6.22
N THR A 161 -25.86 -9.25 5.56
CA THR A 161 -25.98 -9.38 4.10
C THR A 161 -26.13 -8.00 3.49
N TYR A 162 -25.37 -7.72 2.46
CA TYR A 162 -25.43 -6.49 1.69
C TYR A 162 -26.06 -6.76 0.33
N ALA A 163 -27.20 -6.11 0.04
CA ALA A 163 -27.86 -6.18 -1.26
C ALA A 163 -27.58 -4.88 -2.04
N PRO A 164 -27.13 -4.94 -3.29
CA PRO A 164 -26.87 -3.75 -4.10
C PRO A 164 -28.18 -3.00 -4.38
N LYS A 165 -28.14 -1.66 -4.26
CA LYS A 165 -29.27 -0.79 -4.60
C LYS A 165 -29.42 -0.60 -6.11
N THR A 166 -28.34 -0.79 -6.84
CA THR A 166 -28.32 -0.68 -8.31
C THR A 166 -27.54 -1.83 -8.92
N ASN A 167 -27.94 -2.28 -10.08
CA ASN A 167 -27.25 -3.31 -10.87
C ASN A 167 -26.54 -2.71 -12.10
N THR A 168 -26.32 -1.39 -12.11
CA THR A 168 -25.63 -0.72 -13.22
C THR A 168 -24.20 -1.23 -13.32
N LYS A 169 -23.86 -1.77 -14.49
CA LYS A 169 -22.51 -2.19 -14.82
C LYS A 169 -21.85 -1.19 -15.75
N TYR A 170 -20.56 -1.05 -15.60
CA TYR A 170 -19.74 -0.17 -16.43
C TYR A 170 -18.71 -0.98 -17.19
N GLN A 171 -18.42 -0.56 -18.40
CA GLN A 171 -17.42 -1.16 -19.28
C GLN A 171 -16.28 -0.18 -19.51
N PHE A 172 -15.08 -0.70 -19.59
CA PHE A 172 -13.91 0.05 -19.98
C PHE A 172 -14.03 0.55 -21.43
N ILE A 173 -13.55 1.77 -21.68
CA ILE A 173 -13.42 2.33 -23.01
C ILE A 173 -11.95 2.71 -23.27
N GLU A 174 -11.43 2.44 -24.47
CA GLU A 174 -10.00 2.61 -24.80
C GLU A 174 -9.49 4.04 -24.63
N ASN A 175 -10.30 5.03 -24.97
CA ASN A 175 -9.95 6.45 -24.88
C ASN A 175 -10.38 7.10 -23.57
N ASN A 176 -10.41 6.35 -22.45
CA ASN A 176 -10.73 6.95 -21.17
C ASN A 176 -9.63 7.92 -20.73
N LYS A 177 -10.05 9.00 -20.06
CA LYS A 177 -9.15 9.95 -19.42
C LYS A 177 -9.22 9.72 -17.92
N ALA A 178 -8.30 8.90 -17.40
CA ALA A 178 -8.19 8.67 -15.98
C ALA A 178 -7.34 9.77 -15.32
N LYS A 179 -7.82 10.36 -14.22
CA LYS A 179 -7.12 11.37 -13.44
C LYS A 179 -7.16 10.99 -11.97
N PHE A 180 -5.99 10.98 -11.33
CA PHE A 180 -5.87 10.80 -9.88
C PHE A 180 -5.86 12.16 -9.18
N GLU A 181 -6.77 12.36 -8.26
CA GLU A 181 -6.89 13.57 -7.46
C GLU A 181 -7.63 13.29 -6.16
N ASN A 182 -7.16 13.85 -5.05
CA ASN A 182 -7.78 13.68 -3.72
C ASN A 182 -8.00 12.20 -3.33
N ASP A 183 -7.00 11.37 -3.55
CA ASP A 183 -7.02 9.92 -3.27
C ASP A 183 -8.13 9.14 -4.02
N LYS A 184 -8.58 9.64 -5.17
CA LYS A 184 -9.60 9.04 -6.03
C LYS A 184 -9.15 9.05 -7.48
N ILE A 185 -9.70 8.13 -8.28
CA ILE A 185 -9.53 8.16 -9.73
C ILE A 185 -10.86 8.55 -10.37
N SER A 186 -10.86 9.63 -11.12
CA SER A 186 -11.96 9.99 -12.02
C SER A 186 -11.68 9.40 -13.40
N VAL A 187 -12.64 8.67 -13.95
CA VAL A 187 -12.48 7.99 -15.25
C VAL A 187 -13.79 7.98 -16.02
N THR A 188 -13.72 8.06 -17.34
CA THR A 188 -14.89 7.90 -18.20
C THR A 188 -15.08 6.42 -18.52
N LEU A 189 -16.24 5.88 -18.15
CA LEU A 189 -16.64 4.49 -18.44
C LEU A 189 -17.97 4.49 -19.19
N LYS A 190 -18.28 3.39 -19.87
CA LYS A 190 -19.52 3.18 -20.58
C LYS A 190 -20.54 2.46 -19.70
N ASN A 191 -21.69 3.05 -19.47
CA ASN A 191 -22.80 2.41 -18.80
C ASN A 191 -23.38 1.30 -19.69
N SER A 192 -23.39 0.05 -19.22
CA SER A 192 -23.84 -1.10 -20.00
C SER A 192 -25.34 -1.12 -20.26
N THR A 193 -26.12 -0.35 -19.50
CA THR A 193 -27.59 -0.29 -19.64
C THR A 193 -28.00 0.81 -20.62
N THR A 194 -27.47 2.03 -20.45
CA THR A 194 -27.83 3.17 -21.29
C THR A 194 -26.98 3.28 -22.54
N ASN A 195 -25.84 2.60 -22.55
CA ASN A 195 -24.82 2.67 -23.62
C ASN A 195 -24.11 4.02 -23.72
N GLU A 196 -24.30 4.89 -22.71
CA GLU A 196 -23.73 6.23 -22.64
C GLU A 196 -22.41 6.24 -21.87
N SER A 197 -21.56 7.23 -22.18
CA SER A 197 -20.30 7.45 -21.46
C SER A 197 -20.57 8.34 -20.25
N GLU A 198 -20.15 7.89 -19.08
CA GLU A 198 -20.32 8.58 -17.81
C GLU A 198 -18.96 8.80 -17.13
N ASN A 199 -18.84 9.92 -16.42
CA ASN A 199 -17.68 10.16 -15.58
C ASN A 199 -17.88 9.50 -14.21
N ILE A 200 -17.06 8.50 -13.92
CA ILE A 200 -17.17 7.67 -12.71
C ILE A 200 -16.00 7.98 -11.79
N VAL A 201 -16.30 8.05 -10.49
CA VAL A 201 -15.30 8.18 -9.44
C VAL A 201 -15.02 6.81 -8.82
N LEU A 202 -13.77 6.40 -8.90
CA LEU A 202 -13.27 5.19 -8.26
C LEU A 202 -12.56 5.57 -6.95
N ILE A 203 -12.77 4.78 -5.92
CA ILE A 203 -12.12 4.93 -4.61
C ILE A 203 -11.27 3.70 -4.30
N PRO A 204 -10.34 3.78 -3.33
CA PRO A 204 -9.57 2.61 -2.94
C PRO A 204 -10.45 1.40 -2.63
N PHE A 205 -10.10 0.25 -3.19
CA PHE A 205 -10.84 -1.01 -3.06
C PHE A 205 -11.20 -1.36 -1.60
N GLY A 206 -10.25 -1.14 -0.68
CA GLY A 206 -10.44 -1.41 0.75
C GLY A 206 -11.46 -0.49 1.44
N GLN A 207 -11.92 0.59 0.78
CA GLN A 207 -12.93 1.51 1.29
C GLN A 207 -14.34 1.18 0.78
N THR A 208 -14.51 0.10 0.03
CA THR A 208 -15.79 -0.31 -0.54
C THR A 208 -16.33 -1.57 0.14
N ILE A 209 -17.64 -1.66 0.32
CA ILE A 209 -18.33 -2.88 0.77
C ILE A 209 -18.73 -3.71 -0.46
N LEU A 210 -19.62 -3.18 -1.29
CA LEU A 210 -19.91 -3.71 -2.61
C LEU A 210 -19.23 -2.84 -3.68
N ARG A 211 -18.74 -3.49 -4.75
CA ARG A 211 -17.92 -2.80 -5.73
C ARG A 211 -17.95 -3.41 -7.11
N GLN A 212 -17.60 -2.58 -8.08
CA GLN A 212 -17.22 -2.99 -9.42
C GLN A 212 -15.80 -2.48 -9.70
N VAL A 213 -14.92 -3.30 -10.26
CA VAL A 213 -13.52 -2.95 -10.61
C VAL A 213 -13.34 -2.72 -12.11
N SER A 214 -14.24 -3.26 -12.92
CA SER A 214 -14.27 -3.12 -14.40
C SER A 214 -15.67 -2.84 -14.90
#